data_ce1b9792195ba3e3ec4bc1a39ff5d6f0
#
_entry.id   ce1b9792195ba3e3ec4bc1a39ff5d6f0
#
_cell.length_a   1.000
_cell.length_b   1.000
_cell.length_c   1.000
_cell.angle_alpha   90.00
_cell.angle_beta   90.00
_cell.angle_gamma   90.00
#
_symmetry.space_group_name_H-M   'P 1'
#
loop_
_entity.id
_entity.type
_entity.pdbx_description
1 polymer ?
#
loop_
_entity_poly.entity_id
_entity_poly.type
_entity_poly.pdbx_seq_one_letter_code
_entity_poly.pdbx_strand_id
1 'polypeptide(L)'
;MRGDDEQQASVWSYIPLEQRVPADHPLRALRAMVDEVLRELSPQFSRLYATVGRPSIAPERLLRALLLQVLYSVRSERLLMEQLDYNLLFRWFVGLSADDPIWDATVFTKNRQRLLEGDIAQGFFDRVVAQARQRGLLSDEHFTVDGTLIEAWASLKSFKPKGTPAAPPPDDPGNPTVNFHGERRSNATHASTTDPEARLFRKGDAHEAKLYYQGHVLMENRHGLAVDGSLTPATGFAEREQALAMATRLPARATLGADKSYDTRDFVDALRGLVVTPHIAQNITRRRSTLDRRTTRHAGYLASQRERKRIEEIFGWLKTVGLLRKTRHRGTARVGWMFTFGLAVYNLVRMRRLLAQPT
;
A
#
# COMPACT_ATOMS: atom_id res chain seq x y z
N MET A 1 44.23 5.65 23.99
CA MET A 1 43.86 5.07 25.31
C MET A 1 42.63 4.21 25.12
N ARG A 2 42.60 3.00 25.68
CA ARG A 2 41.41 2.16 25.69
C ARG A 2 40.45 2.78 26.74
N GLY A 3 39.16 3.01 26.40
CA GLY A 3 38.13 3.44 27.34
C GLY A 3 37.77 2.31 28.31
N ASP A 4 37.27 2.68 29.48
CA ASP A 4 36.80 1.71 30.47
C ASP A 4 35.42 1.20 30.10
N ASP A 5 35.15 -0.11 30.36
CA ASP A 5 33.86 -0.76 30.14
C ASP A 5 33.02 -0.63 31.42
N GLU A 6 32.56 0.59 31.71
CA GLU A 6 31.67 0.84 32.84
C GLU A 6 30.22 0.56 32.48
N GLN A 7 29.57 -0.28 33.27
CA GLN A 7 28.15 -0.64 33.11
C GLN A 7 27.31 -0.03 34.23
N GLN A 8 26.32 0.78 33.82
CA GLN A 8 25.35 1.35 34.73
C GLN A 8 24.13 0.42 34.85
N ALA A 9 23.87 -0.05 36.10
CA ALA A 9 22.78 -1.00 36.35
C ALA A 9 21.39 -0.36 36.34
N SER A 10 21.26 0.94 36.60
CA SER A 10 19.99 1.68 36.60
C SER A 10 20.04 2.87 35.67
N VAL A 11 18.94 3.15 34.98
CA VAL A 11 18.83 4.26 34.04
C VAL A 11 18.07 5.41 34.71
N TRP A 12 18.79 6.48 35.03
CA TRP A 12 18.19 7.75 35.45
C TRP A 12 18.45 8.77 34.35
N SER A 13 17.40 9.39 33.81
CA SER A 13 17.55 10.41 32.76
C SER A 13 16.66 11.62 33.07
N TYR A 14 17.28 12.78 33.17
CA TYR A 14 16.60 14.09 33.26
C TYR A 14 16.35 14.70 31.88
N ILE A 15 16.75 14.03 30.81
CA ILE A 15 16.59 14.50 29.42
C ILE A 15 15.27 13.99 28.87
N PRO A 16 14.32 14.88 28.52
CA PRO A 16 13.06 14.46 27.89
C PRO A 16 13.32 13.77 26.53
N LEU A 17 12.45 12.85 26.15
CA LEU A 17 12.53 12.12 24.86
C LEU A 17 12.65 13.07 23.67
N GLU A 18 12.00 14.23 23.75
CA GLU A 18 12.08 15.29 22.71
C GLU A 18 13.51 15.78 22.47
N GLN A 19 14.33 15.87 23.49
CA GLN A 19 15.73 16.28 23.39
C GLN A 19 16.68 15.14 23.00
N ARG A 20 16.27 13.87 23.26
CA ARG A 20 17.03 12.68 22.90
C ARG A 20 17.06 12.44 21.38
N VAL A 21 16.00 12.80 20.69
CA VAL A 21 15.93 12.64 19.24
C VAL A 21 16.66 13.81 18.58
N PRO A 22 17.66 13.58 17.72
CA PRO A 22 18.36 14.64 17.01
C PRO A 22 17.41 15.59 16.28
N ALA A 23 17.73 16.88 16.21
CA ALA A 23 16.88 17.89 15.60
C ALA A 23 16.66 17.65 14.09
N ASP A 24 17.63 17.07 13.41
CA ASP A 24 17.62 16.72 11.98
C ASP A 24 17.10 15.31 11.71
N HIS A 25 16.67 14.56 12.74
CA HIS A 25 16.20 13.18 12.55
C HIS A 25 14.98 13.13 11.62
N PRO A 26 14.98 12.25 10.60
CA PRO A 26 13.92 12.14 9.59
C PRO A 26 12.49 11.99 10.14
N LEU A 27 12.34 11.31 11.26
CA LEU A 27 11.02 11.14 11.89
C LEU A 27 10.42 12.43 12.46
N ARG A 28 11.19 13.47 12.69
CA ARG A 28 10.65 14.77 13.18
C ARG A 28 9.72 15.39 12.13
N ALA A 29 10.20 15.53 10.92
CA ALA A 29 9.39 16.06 9.82
C ALA A 29 8.18 15.15 9.52
N LEU A 30 8.38 13.82 9.55
CA LEU A 30 7.28 12.86 9.37
C LEU A 30 6.25 12.99 10.49
N ARG A 31 6.68 13.10 11.76
CA ARG A 31 5.77 13.26 12.90
C ARG A 31 4.93 14.52 12.78
N ALA A 32 5.53 15.64 12.40
CA ALA A 32 4.81 16.91 12.21
C ALA A 32 3.70 16.77 11.13
N MET A 33 4.02 16.16 9.97
CA MET A 33 3.03 15.89 8.92
C MET A 33 1.93 14.95 9.38
N VAL A 34 2.30 13.90 10.12
CA VAL A 34 1.34 12.91 10.65
C VAL A 34 0.42 13.55 11.70
N ASP A 35 0.95 14.37 12.59
CA ASP A 35 0.19 15.05 13.65
C ASP A 35 -0.86 16.01 13.08
N GLU A 36 -0.55 16.65 11.95
CA GLU A 36 -1.51 17.48 11.21
C GLU A 36 -2.66 16.62 10.67
N VAL A 37 -2.35 15.52 9.99
CA VAL A 37 -3.35 14.59 9.46
C VAL A 37 -4.20 13.97 10.58
N LEU A 38 -3.60 13.58 11.71
CA LEU A 38 -4.31 12.98 12.84
C LEU A 38 -5.29 13.96 13.49
N ARG A 39 -4.93 15.26 13.57
CA ARG A 39 -5.85 16.30 14.04
C ARG A 39 -7.09 16.41 13.16
N GLU A 40 -6.92 16.37 11.86
CA GLU A 40 -8.05 16.41 10.90
C GLU A 40 -8.92 15.14 10.95
N LEU A 41 -8.34 13.99 11.36
CA LEU A 41 -9.08 12.73 11.53
C LEU A 41 -9.83 12.63 12.87
N SER A 42 -9.57 13.51 13.82
CA SER A 42 -10.15 13.43 15.17
C SER A 42 -11.68 13.30 15.19
N PRO A 43 -12.47 14.03 14.36
CA PRO A 43 -13.91 13.83 14.29
C PRO A 43 -14.33 12.44 13.80
N GLN A 44 -13.53 11.81 12.93
CA GLN A 44 -13.77 10.46 12.45
C GLN A 44 -13.47 9.43 13.54
N PHE A 45 -12.40 9.64 14.31
CA PHE A 45 -12.09 8.79 15.46
C PHE A 45 -13.21 8.84 16.52
N SER A 46 -13.74 10.01 16.84
CA SER A 46 -14.82 10.17 17.81
C SER A 46 -16.07 9.35 17.45
N ARG A 47 -16.32 9.08 16.18
CA ARG A 47 -17.46 8.25 15.74
C ARG A 47 -17.21 6.74 15.94
N LEU A 48 -15.95 6.32 16.03
CA LEU A 48 -15.58 4.91 16.17
C LEU A 48 -15.52 4.43 17.63
N TYR A 49 -15.49 5.36 18.56
CA TYR A 49 -15.34 5.05 19.98
C TYR A 49 -16.58 5.46 20.76
N ALA A 50 -17.02 4.59 21.68
CA ALA A 50 -18.11 4.92 22.58
C ALA A 50 -17.70 6.06 23.55
N THR A 51 -18.68 6.85 23.95
CA THR A 51 -18.51 7.98 24.88
C THR A 51 -18.34 7.52 26.33
N VAL A 52 -18.69 6.28 26.63
CA VAL A 52 -18.64 5.68 27.98
C VAL A 52 -17.86 4.36 27.94
N GLY A 53 -17.28 3.96 29.09
CA GLY A 53 -16.56 2.70 29.26
C GLY A 53 -15.07 2.89 29.53
N ARG A 54 -14.33 1.76 29.61
CA ARG A 54 -12.89 1.79 29.86
C ARG A 54 -12.15 2.42 28.68
N PRO A 55 -11.25 3.41 28.91
CA PRO A 55 -10.42 3.98 27.86
C PRO A 55 -9.62 2.90 27.11
N SER A 56 -9.66 2.96 25.79
CA SER A 56 -8.88 2.09 24.91
C SER A 56 -7.59 2.79 24.48
N ILE A 57 -6.77 2.12 23.66
CA ILE A 57 -5.61 2.77 23.04
C ILE A 57 -6.12 3.91 22.16
N ALA A 58 -5.56 5.10 22.33
CA ALA A 58 -5.89 6.24 21.47
C ALA A 58 -5.58 5.92 19.99
N PRO A 59 -6.51 6.17 19.06
CA PRO A 59 -6.33 5.88 17.64
C PRO A 59 -5.10 6.57 17.04
N GLU A 60 -4.74 7.75 17.53
CA GLU A 60 -3.54 8.47 17.11
C GLU A 60 -2.26 7.68 17.47
N ARG A 61 -2.19 7.11 18.67
CA ARG A 61 -1.07 6.27 19.10
C ARG A 61 -1.00 4.97 18.29
N LEU A 62 -2.16 4.36 17.99
CA LEU A 62 -2.24 3.18 17.12
C LEU A 62 -1.71 3.46 15.73
N LEU A 63 -2.14 4.55 15.10
CA LEU A 63 -1.69 4.91 13.75
C LEU A 63 -0.21 5.26 13.71
N ARG A 64 0.33 5.99 14.70
CA ARG A 64 1.77 6.24 14.79
C ARG A 64 2.56 4.95 14.97
N ALA A 65 2.08 3.99 15.76
CA ALA A 65 2.72 2.69 15.90
C ALA A 65 2.68 1.87 14.60
N LEU A 66 1.56 1.88 13.87
CA LEU A 66 1.44 1.25 12.54
C LEU A 66 2.34 1.93 11.49
N LEU A 67 2.51 3.25 11.56
CA LEU A 67 3.47 3.96 10.72
C LEU A 67 4.90 3.48 10.95
N LEU A 68 5.32 3.33 12.20
CA LEU A 68 6.62 2.73 12.54
C LEU A 68 6.75 1.31 12.03
N GLN A 69 5.68 0.51 12.14
CA GLN A 69 5.68 -0.85 11.62
C GLN A 69 6.00 -0.90 10.13
N VAL A 70 5.44 0.02 9.33
CA VAL A 70 5.71 0.12 7.90
C VAL A 70 7.09 0.72 7.65
N LEU A 71 7.43 1.87 8.25
CA LEU A 71 8.67 2.61 8.01
C LEU A 71 9.94 1.79 8.34
N TYR A 72 9.86 0.95 9.36
CA TYR A 72 10.98 0.11 9.82
C TYR A 72 10.82 -1.36 9.45
N SER A 73 9.86 -1.69 8.59
CA SER A 73 9.60 -3.06 8.12
C SER A 73 9.46 -4.07 9.26
N VAL A 74 8.78 -3.69 10.34
CA VAL A 74 8.58 -4.55 11.51
C VAL A 74 7.58 -5.65 11.18
N ARG A 75 8.04 -6.90 11.20
CA ARG A 75 7.31 -8.04 10.63
C ARG A 75 6.08 -8.49 11.41
N SER A 76 5.99 -8.20 12.71
CA SER A 76 4.86 -8.63 13.53
C SER A 76 4.48 -7.58 14.56
N GLU A 77 3.23 -7.63 15.03
CA GLU A 77 2.76 -6.75 16.11
C GLU A 77 3.45 -7.07 17.44
N ARG A 78 3.80 -8.34 17.67
CA ARG A 78 4.59 -8.73 18.86
C ARG A 78 5.94 -8.04 18.85
N LEU A 79 6.66 -8.10 17.73
CA LEU A 79 7.95 -7.40 17.60
C LEU A 79 7.78 -5.88 17.68
N LEU A 80 6.66 -5.33 17.17
CA LEU A 80 6.37 -3.90 17.32
C LEU A 80 6.19 -3.51 18.78
N MET A 81 5.45 -4.30 19.56
CA MET A 81 5.27 -4.06 21.01
C MET A 81 6.61 -4.15 21.75
N GLU A 82 7.41 -5.16 21.45
CA GLU A 82 8.77 -5.32 21.96
C GLU A 82 9.65 -4.09 21.65
N GLN A 83 9.64 -3.61 20.39
CA GLN A 83 10.37 -2.38 20.03
C GLN A 83 9.83 -1.15 20.76
N LEU A 84 8.53 -1.03 20.97
CA LEU A 84 7.93 0.07 21.72
C LEU A 84 8.28 0.02 23.21
N ASP A 85 8.64 -1.14 23.75
CA ASP A 85 8.99 -1.30 25.16
C ASP A 85 10.33 -0.61 25.50
N TYR A 86 11.35 -0.80 24.70
CA TYR A 86 12.71 -0.30 24.99
C TYR A 86 13.28 0.73 23.99
N ASN A 87 12.65 0.94 22.83
CA ASN A 87 13.16 1.89 21.83
C ASN A 87 12.63 3.30 22.10
N LEU A 88 13.45 4.16 22.67
CA LEU A 88 13.08 5.54 23.01
C LEU A 88 12.66 6.37 21.80
N LEU A 89 13.23 6.15 20.62
CA LEU A 89 12.82 6.81 19.38
C LEU A 89 11.39 6.43 18.98
N PHE A 90 11.04 5.15 19.12
CA PHE A 90 9.70 4.66 18.82
C PHE A 90 8.69 5.20 19.83
N ARG A 91 9.04 5.19 21.11
CA ARG A 91 8.21 5.77 22.19
C ARG A 91 7.93 7.24 21.94
N TRP A 92 8.99 8.00 21.63
CA TRP A 92 8.85 9.41 21.26
C TRP A 92 7.90 9.60 20.06
N PHE A 93 8.07 8.85 18.98
CA PHE A 93 7.25 9.00 17.77
C PHE A 93 5.77 8.69 18.04
N VAL A 94 5.48 7.67 18.84
CA VAL A 94 4.11 7.26 19.21
C VAL A 94 3.47 8.23 20.21
N GLY A 95 4.27 8.92 21.01
CA GLY A 95 3.82 9.79 22.09
C GLY A 95 3.63 9.02 23.41
N LEU A 96 4.54 8.10 23.70
CA LEU A 96 4.63 7.36 24.96
C LEU A 96 5.75 7.97 25.82
N SER A 97 5.53 8.04 27.13
CA SER A 97 6.57 8.36 28.10
C SER A 97 7.55 7.20 28.26
N ALA A 98 8.73 7.44 28.83
CA ALA A 98 9.73 6.39 29.05
C ALA A 98 9.18 5.23 29.87
N ASP A 99 8.32 5.52 30.86
CA ASP A 99 7.78 4.55 31.82
C ASP A 99 6.35 4.09 31.50
N ASP A 100 5.71 4.57 30.41
CA ASP A 100 4.38 4.12 30.04
C ASP A 100 4.39 2.61 29.75
N PRO A 101 3.46 1.81 30.32
CA PRO A 101 3.36 0.39 29.99
C PRO A 101 2.96 0.21 28.52
N ILE A 102 3.53 -0.82 27.89
CA ILE A 102 3.21 -1.17 26.50
C ILE A 102 2.00 -2.09 26.46
N TRP A 103 1.25 -1.98 25.37
CA TRP A 103 0.05 -2.78 25.12
C TRP A 103 0.40 -4.23 24.80
N ASP A 104 -0.46 -5.15 25.22
CA ASP A 104 -0.41 -6.51 24.72
C ASP A 104 -0.71 -6.54 23.20
N ALA A 105 -0.03 -7.43 22.47
CA ALA A 105 -0.18 -7.54 21.02
C ALA A 105 -1.61 -7.89 20.59
N THR A 106 -2.35 -8.66 21.40
CA THR A 106 -3.74 -9.01 21.11
C THR A 106 -4.68 -7.82 21.30
N VAL A 107 -4.41 -6.99 22.31
CA VAL A 107 -5.13 -5.73 22.54
C VAL A 107 -4.88 -4.76 21.37
N PHE A 108 -3.62 -4.64 20.92
CA PHE A 108 -3.26 -3.83 19.77
C PHE A 108 -4.01 -4.30 18.51
N THR A 109 -3.99 -5.60 18.22
CA THR A 109 -4.70 -6.21 17.07
C THR A 109 -6.20 -5.90 17.09
N LYS A 110 -6.86 -6.05 18.25
CA LYS A 110 -8.30 -5.75 18.41
C LYS A 110 -8.61 -4.27 18.16
N ASN A 111 -7.78 -3.37 18.67
CA ASN A 111 -7.97 -1.93 18.45
C ASN A 111 -7.69 -1.53 17.01
N ARG A 112 -6.68 -2.13 16.34
CA ARG A 112 -6.46 -1.94 14.90
C ARG A 112 -7.67 -2.37 14.08
N GLN A 113 -8.39 -3.42 14.46
CA GLN A 113 -9.58 -3.87 13.74
C GLN A 113 -10.66 -2.77 13.67
N ARG A 114 -10.83 -1.96 14.72
CA ARG A 114 -11.75 -0.80 14.70
C ARG A 114 -11.36 0.24 13.65
N LEU A 115 -10.06 0.51 13.49
CA LEU A 115 -9.58 1.43 12.45
C LEU A 115 -9.89 0.92 11.04
N LEU A 116 -9.92 -0.39 10.87
CA LEU A 116 -10.27 -1.06 9.62
C LEU A 116 -11.75 -0.85 9.28
N GLU A 117 -12.62 -1.04 10.26
CA GLU A 117 -14.08 -0.88 10.13
C GLU A 117 -14.50 0.57 9.87
N GLY A 118 -13.68 1.54 10.28
CA GLY A 118 -13.94 2.97 10.14
C GLY A 118 -13.34 3.63 8.90
N ASP A 119 -12.83 2.87 7.93
CA ASP A 119 -12.21 3.37 6.69
C ASP A 119 -11.07 4.37 6.93
N ILE A 120 -10.38 4.21 8.07
CA ILE A 120 -9.36 5.16 8.52
C ILE A 120 -8.15 5.23 7.57
N ALA A 121 -7.78 4.11 6.92
CA ALA A 121 -6.67 4.14 5.98
C ALA A 121 -6.96 5.04 4.78
N GLN A 122 -8.18 4.99 4.25
CA GLN A 122 -8.60 5.85 3.15
C GLN A 122 -8.63 7.32 3.61
N GLY A 123 -9.27 7.59 4.73
CA GLY A 123 -9.30 8.93 5.30
C GLY A 123 -7.91 9.51 5.60
N PHE A 124 -6.97 8.68 6.06
CA PHE A 124 -5.57 9.06 6.28
C PHE A 124 -4.85 9.35 4.96
N PHE A 125 -5.01 8.47 3.96
CA PHE A 125 -4.44 8.65 2.63
C PHE A 125 -4.93 9.93 1.96
N ASP A 126 -6.24 10.18 1.97
CA ASP A 126 -6.86 11.36 1.36
C ASP A 126 -6.30 12.67 1.96
N ARG A 127 -6.09 12.69 3.29
CA ARG A 127 -5.50 13.87 3.96
C ARG A 127 -4.02 14.05 3.66
N VAL A 128 -3.27 12.96 3.53
CA VAL A 128 -1.87 13.03 3.07
C VAL A 128 -1.81 13.57 1.64
N VAL A 129 -2.71 13.16 0.76
CA VAL A 129 -2.80 13.69 -0.62
C VAL A 129 -3.22 15.17 -0.60
N ALA A 130 -4.19 15.54 0.22
CA ALA A 130 -4.59 16.94 0.40
C ALA A 130 -3.43 17.82 0.91
N GLN A 131 -2.68 17.32 1.88
CA GLN A 131 -1.48 17.99 2.41
C GLN A 131 -0.39 18.15 1.33
N ALA A 132 -0.20 17.14 0.46
CA ALA A 132 0.70 17.26 -0.69
C ALA A 132 0.23 18.36 -1.68
N ARG A 133 -1.08 18.44 -1.94
CA ARG A 133 -1.68 19.47 -2.81
C ARG A 133 -1.51 20.85 -2.23
N GLN A 134 -1.79 21.06 -0.95
CA GLN A 134 -1.61 22.34 -0.24
C GLN A 134 -0.16 22.83 -0.28
N ARG A 135 0.81 21.91 -0.30
CA ARG A 135 2.25 22.22 -0.39
C ARG A 135 2.78 22.36 -1.81
N GLY A 136 1.89 22.37 -2.83
CA GLY A 136 2.27 22.51 -4.24
C GLY A 136 3.02 21.30 -4.83
N LEU A 137 2.92 20.14 -4.20
CA LEU A 137 3.63 18.93 -4.63
C LEU A 137 2.80 18.07 -5.61
N LEU A 138 1.61 18.50 -6.02
CA LEU A 138 0.79 17.82 -7.01
C LEU A 138 0.49 18.73 -8.19
N SER A 139 0.65 18.20 -9.40
CA SER A 139 0.16 18.82 -10.63
C SER A 139 -1.13 18.16 -11.09
N ASP A 140 -1.92 18.88 -11.90
CA ASP A 140 -3.16 18.38 -12.46
C ASP A 140 -3.03 17.94 -13.93
N GLU A 141 -1.78 17.78 -14.43
CA GLU A 141 -1.51 17.61 -15.87
C GLU A 141 -1.22 16.16 -16.27
N HIS A 142 -0.35 15.48 -15.55
CA HIS A 142 0.22 14.20 -15.97
C HIS A 142 0.12 13.14 -14.88
N PHE A 143 -0.54 12.04 -15.21
CA PHE A 143 -0.73 10.91 -14.32
C PHE A 143 -0.29 9.60 -14.98
N THR A 144 -0.04 8.60 -14.17
CA THR A 144 0.23 7.21 -14.61
C THR A 144 -0.59 6.26 -13.77
N VAL A 145 -1.19 5.27 -14.42
CA VAL A 145 -1.86 4.16 -13.76
C VAL A 145 -1.14 2.86 -14.06
N ASP A 146 -1.04 2.01 -13.04
CA ASP A 146 -0.54 0.65 -13.19
C ASP A 146 -1.01 -0.25 -12.06
N GLY A 147 -0.87 -1.57 -12.25
CA GLY A 147 -1.22 -2.60 -11.28
C GLY A 147 -0.01 -3.37 -10.77
N THR A 148 -0.16 -3.93 -9.57
CA THR A 148 0.85 -4.83 -9.01
C THR A 148 0.22 -6.02 -8.31
N LEU A 149 0.83 -7.20 -8.47
CA LEU A 149 0.39 -8.41 -7.77
C LEU A 149 0.96 -8.45 -6.35
N ILE A 150 0.10 -8.78 -5.40
CA ILE A 150 0.43 -9.01 -4.00
C ILE A 150 0.11 -10.47 -3.69
N GLU A 151 1.13 -11.27 -3.36
CA GLU A 151 0.93 -12.68 -3.04
C GLU A 151 0.08 -12.80 -1.76
N ALA A 152 -0.96 -13.63 -1.83
CA ALA A 152 -1.83 -13.87 -0.69
C ALA A 152 -1.12 -14.68 0.41
N TRP A 153 -1.60 -14.57 1.64
CA TRP A 153 -1.13 -15.42 2.75
C TRP A 153 -1.41 -16.90 2.49
N ALA A 154 -2.56 -17.20 1.87
CA ALA A 154 -2.99 -18.56 1.58
C ALA A 154 -2.05 -19.26 0.60
N SER A 155 -1.73 -20.52 0.88
CA SER A 155 -0.96 -21.38 -0.02
C SER A 155 -1.86 -22.07 -1.04
N LEU A 156 -1.29 -22.59 -2.13
CA LEU A 156 -2.00 -23.40 -3.12
C LEU A 156 -2.59 -24.70 -2.52
N LYS A 157 -2.07 -25.20 -1.41
CA LYS A 157 -2.62 -26.35 -0.69
C LYS A 157 -4.05 -26.09 -0.18
N SER A 158 -4.39 -24.83 0.07
CA SER A 158 -5.74 -24.41 0.48
C SER A 158 -6.71 -24.23 -0.69
N PHE A 159 -6.22 -24.27 -1.93
CA PHE A 159 -7.03 -24.04 -3.14
C PHE A 159 -7.73 -25.34 -3.54
N LYS A 160 -8.99 -25.49 -3.12
CA LYS A 160 -9.81 -26.73 -3.21
C LYS A 160 -11.05 -26.52 -4.06
N PRO A 161 -11.65 -27.60 -4.60
CA PRO A 161 -12.92 -27.52 -5.32
C PRO A 161 -14.02 -26.85 -4.49
N LYS A 162 -14.81 -26.04 -5.14
CA LYS A 162 -15.97 -25.38 -4.52
C LYS A 162 -17.08 -26.43 -4.29
N GLY A 163 -17.58 -26.50 -3.04
CA GLY A 163 -18.72 -27.35 -2.70
C GLY A 163 -18.40 -28.84 -2.40
N THR A 164 -17.13 -29.21 -2.29
CA THR A 164 -16.74 -30.57 -1.92
C THR A 164 -16.20 -30.61 -0.49
N PRO A 165 -16.63 -31.50 0.41
CA PRO A 165 -15.94 -31.77 1.66
C PRO A 165 -14.50 -32.19 1.36
N ALA A 166 -13.57 -31.71 2.15
CA ALA A 166 -12.16 -31.96 1.94
C ALA A 166 -11.79 -33.41 2.26
N ALA A 167 -11.88 -34.29 1.28
CA ALA A 167 -11.09 -35.53 1.34
C ALA A 167 -9.59 -35.11 1.23
N PRO A 168 -8.69 -35.71 2.04
CA PRO A 168 -7.27 -35.50 1.84
C PRO A 168 -6.91 -35.90 0.40
N PRO A 169 -6.07 -35.10 -0.30
CA PRO A 169 -5.62 -35.49 -1.64
C PRO A 169 -4.85 -36.81 -1.54
N PRO A 170 -5.00 -37.69 -2.53
CA PRO A 170 -4.17 -38.90 -2.61
C PRO A 170 -2.69 -38.52 -2.61
N ASP A 171 -1.86 -39.32 -1.97
CA ASP A 171 -0.40 -39.11 -1.92
C ASP A 171 0.17 -39.12 -3.34
N ASP A 172 0.64 -37.96 -3.81
CA ASP A 172 1.33 -37.86 -5.08
C ASP A 172 2.78 -37.42 -4.83
N PRO A 173 3.77 -38.30 -5.09
CA PRO A 173 5.15 -38.03 -4.75
C PRO A 173 5.86 -37.02 -5.65
N GLY A 174 5.19 -36.39 -6.63
CA GLY A 174 6.01 -35.79 -7.66
C GLY A 174 5.73 -34.38 -8.13
N ASN A 175 4.62 -33.70 -7.88
CA ASN A 175 4.41 -32.40 -8.54
C ASN A 175 3.61 -31.35 -7.76
N PRO A 176 4.30 -30.32 -7.23
CA PRO A 176 3.65 -29.19 -6.55
C PRO A 176 3.11 -28.11 -7.51
N THR A 177 3.04 -28.32 -8.83
CA THR A 177 2.64 -27.31 -9.80
C THR A 177 1.14 -27.29 -10.11
N VAL A 178 0.74 -26.39 -11.02
CA VAL A 178 -0.66 -26.09 -11.41
C VAL A 178 -1.46 -27.32 -11.84
N ASN A 179 -0.81 -28.41 -12.19
CA ASN A 179 -1.42 -29.72 -12.45
C ASN A 179 -1.27 -30.63 -11.23
N PHE A 180 -1.70 -30.16 -10.08
CA PHE A 180 -1.64 -30.89 -8.84
C PHE A 180 -2.57 -32.12 -8.95
N HIS A 181 -2.02 -33.32 -8.94
CA HIS A 181 -2.74 -34.60 -9.09
C HIS A 181 -3.52 -34.80 -10.41
N GLY A 182 -3.05 -34.23 -11.53
CA GLY A 182 -3.76 -34.35 -12.80
C GLY A 182 -5.01 -33.48 -12.94
N GLU A 183 -5.38 -32.70 -11.92
CA GLU A 183 -6.54 -31.78 -11.96
C GLU A 183 -6.16 -30.40 -12.49
N ARG A 184 -6.89 -29.94 -13.50
CA ARG A 184 -6.80 -28.58 -14.00
C ARG A 184 -7.59 -27.65 -13.08
N ARG A 185 -6.89 -26.91 -12.22
CA ARG A 185 -7.49 -25.97 -11.26
C ARG A 185 -7.71 -24.60 -11.88
N SER A 186 -8.88 -24.02 -11.67
CA SER A 186 -9.23 -22.67 -12.13
C SER A 186 -10.04 -21.93 -11.05
N ASN A 187 -10.09 -20.60 -11.13
CA ASN A 187 -10.93 -19.80 -10.22
C ASN A 187 -12.44 -20.07 -10.37
N ALA A 188 -12.88 -20.66 -11.48
CA ALA A 188 -14.26 -21.07 -11.68
C ALA A 188 -14.60 -22.27 -10.80
N THR A 189 -13.72 -23.26 -10.75
CA THR A 189 -13.94 -24.56 -10.10
C THR A 189 -13.40 -24.64 -8.67
N HIS A 190 -12.39 -23.82 -8.33
CA HIS A 190 -11.69 -23.88 -7.05
C HIS A 190 -11.68 -22.53 -6.34
N ALA A 191 -11.56 -22.57 -5.02
CA ALA A 191 -11.32 -21.40 -4.17
C ALA A 191 -10.41 -21.78 -3.00
N SER A 192 -9.69 -20.81 -2.45
CA SER A 192 -8.92 -21.04 -1.24
C SER A 192 -9.85 -21.15 -0.02
N THR A 193 -9.71 -22.22 0.75
CA THR A 193 -10.41 -22.39 2.03
C THR A 193 -9.86 -21.46 3.13
N THR A 194 -8.63 -21.00 2.98
CA THR A 194 -7.96 -20.10 3.93
C THR A 194 -8.27 -18.64 3.63
N ASP A 195 -8.38 -18.27 2.35
CA ASP A 195 -8.59 -16.90 1.87
C ASP A 195 -9.43 -16.93 0.58
N PRO A 196 -10.77 -17.00 0.69
CA PRO A 196 -11.66 -17.21 -0.46
C PRO A 196 -11.64 -16.07 -1.49
N GLU A 197 -11.17 -14.88 -1.13
CA GLU A 197 -11.11 -13.73 -2.02
C GLU A 197 -9.82 -13.67 -2.84
N ALA A 198 -8.77 -14.37 -2.39
CA ALA A 198 -7.54 -14.51 -3.18
C ALA A 198 -7.80 -15.35 -4.43
N ARG A 199 -7.24 -14.95 -5.58
CA ARG A 199 -7.45 -15.60 -6.87
C ARG A 199 -6.16 -16.21 -7.39
N LEU A 200 -6.30 -17.39 -8.00
CA LEU A 200 -5.22 -18.01 -8.76
C LEU A 200 -4.91 -17.11 -9.97
N PHE A 201 -3.70 -16.64 -10.05
CA PHE A 201 -3.26 -15.76 -11.13
C PHE A 201 -1.82 -16.08 -11.53
N ARG A 202 -1.51 -15.91 -12.81
CA ARG A 202 -0.18 -16.12 -13.39
C ARG A 202 0.27 -14.83 -14.07
N LYS A 203 1.41 -14.31 -13.71
CA LYS A 203 1.96 -13.07 -14.29
C LYS A 203 2.36 -13.23 -15.78
N GLY A 204 2.53 -14.44 -16.26
CA GLY A 204 2.91 -14.79 -17.64
C GLY A 204 3.23 -16.28 -17.72
N ASP A 205 3.38 -16.81 -18.95
CA ASP A 205 3.52 -18.25 -19.18
C ASP A 205 4.76 -18.89 -18.52
N ALA A 206 5.81 -18.09 -18.30
CA ALA A 206 7.04 -18.54 -17.64
C ALA A 206 7.00 -18.46 -16.10
N HIS A 207 5.89 -17.98 -15.51
CA HIS A 207 5.77 -17.82 -14.06
C HIS A 207 4.82 -18.85 -13.44
N GLU A 208 5.12 -19.27 -12.22
CA GLU A 208 4.24 -20.09 -11.42
C GLU A 208 2.93 -19.36 -11.10
N ALA A 209 1.81 -20.08 -11.18
CA ALA A 209 0.52 -19.57 -10.74
C ALA A 209 0.44 -19.62 -9.21
N LYS A 210 0.06 -18.50 -8.59
CA LYS A 210 -0.14 -18.38 -7.14
C LYS A 210 -1.44 -17.68 -6.83
N LEU A 211 -1.81 -17.67 -5.56
CA LEU A 211 -2.95 -16.90 -5.09
C LEU A 211 -2.51 -15.44 -4.87
N TYR A 212 -3.22 -14.53 -5.53
CA TYR A 212 -2.90 -13.11 -5.52
C TYR A 212 -4.10 -12.21 -5.27
N TYR A 213 -3.80 -11.04 -4.77
CA TYR A 213 -4.55 -9.81 -4.91
C TYR A 213 -3.87 -8.90 -5.92
N GLN A 214 -4.59 -7.91 -6.41
CA GLN A 214 -4.07 -6.92 -7.33
C GLN A 214 -4.25 -5.52 -6.76
N GLY A 215 -3.15 -4.84 -6.49
CA GLY A 215 -3.14 -3.45 -6.07
C GLY A 215 -3.02 -2.54 -7.29
N HIS A 216 -3.81 -1.47 -7.33
CA HIS A 216 -3.86 -0.49 -8.40
C HIS A 216 -3.47 0.87 -7.85
N VAL A 217 -2.67 1.62 -8.58
CA VAL A 217 -2.20 2.95 -8.17
C VAL A 217 -2.34 3.92 -9.32
N LEU A 218 -2.86 5.10 -9.01
CA LEU A 218 -2.76 6.29 -9.85
C LEU A 218 -1.69 7.20 -9.25
N MET A 219 -0.67 7.50 -10.03
CA MET A 219 0.48 8.31 -9.63
C MET A 219 0.48 9.63 -10.38
N GLU A 220 0.77 10.72 -9.69
CA GLU A 220 1.12 12.02 -10.28
C GLU A 220 2.59 11.98 -10.74
N ASN A 221 2.86 12.39 -11.98
CA ASN A 221 4.16 12.13 -12.63
C ASN A 221 5.26 13.13 -12.28
N ARG A 222 4.97 14.36 -11.85
CA ARG A 222 5.97 15.39 -11.54
C ARG A 222 6.82 14.98 -10.35
N HIS A 223 6.18 14.55 -9.29
CA HIS A 223 6.84 14.23 -8.02
C HIS A 223 6.77 12.75 -7.65
N GLY A 224 6.01 11.94 -8.40
CA GLY A 224 5.88 10.50 -8.16
C GLY A 224 5.10 10.18 -6.89
N LEU A 225 4.06 10.95 -6.60
CA LEU A 225 3.16 10.73 -5.46
C LEU A 225 1.94 9.91 -5.90
N ALA A 226 1.52 8.95 -5.09
CA ALA A 226 0.27 8.25 -5.29
C ALA A 226 -0.89 9.20 -4.97
N VAL A 227 -1.83 9.36 -5.90
CA VAL A 227 -3.01 10.23 -5.72
C VAL A 227 -4.29 9.43 -5.54
N ASP A 228 -4.27 8.16 -5.93
CA ASP A 228 -5.36 7.20 -5.73
C ASP A 228 -4.81 5.78 -5.66
N GLY A 229 -5.50 4.89 -4.97
CA GLY A 229 -5.12 3.49 -4.87
C GLY A 229 -6.25 2.60 -4.42
N SER A 230 -6.34 1.41 -4.99
CA SER A 230 -7.33 0.40 -4.65
C SER A 230 -6.76 -1.00 -4.69
N LEU A 231 -7.46 -1.95 -4.07
CA LEU A 231 -7.11 -3.37 -4.12
C LEU A 231 -8.31 -4.18 -4.58
N THR A 232 -8.07 -5.12 -5.48
CA THR A 232 -9.07 -6.07 -5.98
C THR A 232 -8.58 -7.51 -5.88
N PRO A 233 -9.47 -8.51 -5.99
CA PRO A 233 -9.06 -9.85 -6.37
C PRO A 233 -8.35 -9.82 -7.72
N ALA A 234 -7.29 -10.64 -7.90
CA ALA A 234 -6.54 -10.64 -9.14
C ALA A 234 -7.35 -11.28 -10.29
N THR A 235 -7.67 -10.47 -11.32
CA THR A 235 -8.34 -10.90 -12.55
C THR A 235 -7.67 -10.28 -13.78
N GLY A 236 -7.89 -10.84 -14.96
CA GLY A 236 -7.33 -10.30 -16.21
C GLY A 236 -7.93 -8.95 -16.66
N PHE A 237 -9.01 -8.49 -16.03
CA PHE A 237 -9.72 -7.26 -16.39
C PHE A 237 -9.57 -6.16 -15.34
N ALA A 238 -9.29 -6.52 -14.09
CA ALA A 238 -9.27 -5.62 -12.94
C ALA A 238 -8.38 -4.37 -13.14
N GLU A 239 -7.23 -4.49 -13.81
CA GLU A 239 -6.35 -3.34 -14.09
C GLU A 239 -7.06 -2.26 -14.88
N ARG A 240 -7.71 -2.62 -15.99
CA ARG A 240 -8.40 -1.64 -16.84
C ARG A 240 -9.64 -1.06 -16.20
N GLU A 241 -10.41 -1.90 -15.51
CA GLU A 241 -11.61 -1.46 -14.77
C GLU A 241 -11.25 -0.44 -13.69
N GLN A 242 -10.25 -0.74 -12.88
CA GLN A 242 -9.80 0.17 -11.82
C GLN A 242 -9.14 1.43 -12.38
N ALA A 243 -8.37 1.31 -13.46
CA ALA A 243 -7.79 2.46 -14.12
C ALA A 243 -8.86 3.43 -14.65
N LEU A 244 -9.95 2.93 -15.23
CA LEU A 244 -11.08 3.76 -15.65
C LEU A 244 -11.80 4.39 -14.45
N ALA A 245 -12.04 3.62 -13.38
CA ALA A 245 -12.64 4.16 -12.17
C ALA A 245 -11.80 5.29 -11.53
N MET A 246 -10.47 5.16 -11.53
CA MET A 246 -9.57 6.21 -11.06
C MET A 246 -9.54 7.41 -12.02
N ALA A 247 -9.59 7.16 -13.34
CA ALA A 247 -9.58 8.21 -14.35
C ALA A 247 -10.80 9.14 -14.28
N THR A 248 -11.95 8.69 -13.76
CA THR A 248 -13.14 9.55 -13.55
C THR A 248 -12.89 10.72 -12.59
N ARG A 249 -11.87 10.61 -11.75
CA ARG A 249 -11.51 11.63 -10.74
C ARG A 249 -10.42 12.58 -11.24
N LEU A 250 -9.87 12.34 -12.43
CA LEU A 250 -8.85 13.19 -13.02
C LEU A 250 -9.45 14.51 -13.53
N PRO A 251 -8.69 15.60 -13.49
CA PRO A 251 -9.09 16.84 -14.13
C PRO A 251 -9.29 16.65 -15.65
N ALA A 252 -10.25 17.39 -16.21
CA ALA A 252 -10.43 17.41 -17.66
C ALA A 252 -9.13 17.88 -18.36
N ARG A 253 -8.79 17.23 -19.46
CA ARG A 253 -7.57 17.45 -20.26
C ARG A 253 -6.28 16.94 -19.60
N ALA A 254 -6.34 16.29 -18.45
CA ALA A 254 -5.19 15.57 -17.92
C ALA A 254 -4.72 14.48 -18.89
N THR A 255 -3.46 14.10 -18.81
CA THR A 255 -2.89 12.95 -19.52
C THR A 255 -2.73 11.76 -18.60
N LEU A 256 -3.11 10.56 -19.10
CA LEU A 256 -2.95 9.31 -18.36
C LEU A 256 -1.99 8.37 -19.12
N GLY A 257 -0.81 8.14 -18.54
CA GLY A 257 0.15 7.15 -18.95
C GLY A 257 -0.22 5.76 -18.45
N ALA A 258 -0.09 4.75 -19.31
CA ALA A 258 -0.29 3.35 -18.95
C ALA A 258 0.60 2.44 -19.81
N ASP A 259 0.73 1.17 -19.41
CA ASP A 259 1.51 0.20 -20.14
C ASP A 259 0.78 -0.32 -21.40
N LYS A 260 1.42 -1.20 -22.18
CA LYS A 260 0.87 -1.75 -23.42
C LYS A 260 -0.34 -2.68 -23.22
N SER A 261 -0.59 -3.18 -21.99
CA SER A 261 -1.76 -4.03 -21.70
C SER A 261 -3.07 -3.23 -21.73
N TYR A 262 -2.96 -1.92 -21.55
CA TYR A 262 -4.08 -0.97 -21.59
C TYR A 262 -4.38 -0.46 -23.04
N ASP A 263 -3.58 -0.82 -24.06
CA ASP A 263 -3.82 -0.41 -25.45
C ASP A 263 -4.97 -1.24 -26.07
N THR A 264 -6.19 -0.97 -25.61
CA THR A 264 -7.44 -1.53 -26.14
C THR A 264 -8.36 -0.40 -26.59
N ARG A 265 -9.20 -0.67 -27.61
CA ARG A 265 -10.11 0.35 -28.15
C ARG A 265 -11.03 0.90 -27.07
N ASP A 266 -11.69 -0.01 -26.32
CA ASP A 266 -12.65 0.38 -25.29
C ASP A 266 -12.03 1.26 -24.22
N PHE A 267 -10.81 0.96 -23.78
CA PHE A 267 -10.09 1.76 -22.79
C PHE A 267 -9.69 3.15 -23.31
N VAL A 268 -9.18 3.23 -24.55
CA VAL A 268 -8.80 4.49 -25.20
C VAL A 268 -10.03 5.38 -25.41
N ASP A 269 -11.12 4.79 -25.91
CA ASP A 269 -12.36 5.53 -26.18
C ASP A 269 -13.03 5.99 -24.88
N ALA A 270 -13.01 5.16 -23.82
CA ALA A 270 -13.50 5.55 -22.49
C ALA A 270 -12.72 6.73 -21.90
N LEU A 271 -11.37 6.72 -21.97
CA LEU A 271 -10.56 7.85 -21.52
C LEU A 271 -10.86 9.13 -22.28
N ARG A 272 -11.03 9.04 -23.61
CA ARG A 272 -11.43 10.18 -24.44
C ARG A 272 -12.80 10.72 -24.06
N GLY A 273 -13.75 9.83 -23.74
CA GLY A 273 -15.07 10.18 -23.22
C GLY A 273 -15.01 10.95 -21.90
N LEU A 274 -14.00 10.66 -21.05
CA LEU A 274 -13.73 11.40 -19.82
C LEU A 274 -12.91 12.70 -20.05
N VAL A 275 -12.63 13.06 -21.29
CA VAL A 275 -11.76 14.20 -21.66
C VAL A 275 -10.34 14.04 -21.09
N VAL A 276 -9.87 12.82 -20.94
CA VAL A 276 -8.50 12.46 -20.52
C VAL A 276 -7.71 12.00 -21.74
N THR A 277 -6.51 12.55 -21.92
CA THR A 277 -5.63 12.21 -23.05
C THR A 277 -4.89 10.89 -22.77
N PRO A 278 -5.09 9.83 -23.61
CA PRO A 278 -4.43 8.54 -23.38
C PRO A 278 -2.98 8.56 -23.86
N HIS A 279 -2.02 8.49 -22.97
CA HIS A 279 -0.59 8.30 -23.26
C HIS A 279 -0.14 6.85 -23.00
N ILE A 280 -0.87 5.90 -23.56
CA ILE A 280 -0.66 4.47 -23.39
C ILE A 280 0.52 4.00 -24.24
N ALA A 281 1.34 3.07 -23.73
CA ALA A 281 2.39 2.45 -24.55
C ALA A 281 1.76 1.61 -25.67
N GLN A 282 2.21 1.82 -26.91
CA GLN A 282 1.65 1.15 -28.06
C GLN A 282 1.91 -0.36 -28.03
N ASN A 283 0.85 -1.14 -28.22
CA ASN A 283 0.96 -2.58 -28.41
C ASN A 283 0.95 -2.91 -29.93
N ILE A 284 2.13 -3.06 -30.49
CA ILE A 284 2.34 -3.40 -31.90
C ILE A 284 2.67 -4.89 -32.11
N THR A 285 2.58 -5.72 -31.04
CA THR A 285 2.85 -7.15 -31.13
C THR A 285 1.68 -7.85 -31.81
N ARG A 286 1.85 -8.27 -33.06
CA ARG A 286 0.86 -8.98 -33.89
C ARG A 286 -0.47 -8.22 -34.11
N ARG A 287 -0.51 -6.91 -33.82
CA ARG A 287 -1.68 -6.04 -34.06
C ARG A 287 -1.26 -4.58 -34.23
N ARG A 288 -2.19 -3.75 -34.72
CA ARG A 288 -2.03 -2.30 -34.74
C ARG A 288 -2.45 -1.73 -33.36
N SER A 289 -1.70 -0.73 -32.88
CA SER A 289 -2.10 0.07 -31.72
C SER A 289 -3.41 0.81 -32.01
N THR A 290 -4.21 1.01 -30.96
CA THR A 290 -5.44 1.79 -31.00
C THR A 290 -5.18 3.30 -30.91
N LEU A 291 -3.96 3.69 -30.52
CA LEU A 291 -3.55 5.10 -30.50
C LEU A 291 -3.24 5.61 -31.89
N ASP A 292 -3.78 6.78 -32.21
CA ASP A 292 -3.51 7.48 -33.49
C ASP A 292 -2.19 8.26 -33.46
N ARG A 293 -1.73 8.64 -34.65
CA ARG A 293 -0.51 9.42 -34.81
C ARG A 293 -0.59 10.82 -34.17
N ARG A 294 -1.79 11.38 -34.00
CA ARG A 294 -1.97 12.69 -33.33
C ARG A 294 -1.49 12.67 -31.92
N THR A 295 -1.80 11.61 -31.16
CA THR A 295 -1.32 11.42 -29.80
C THR A 295 0.18 11.13 -29.75
N THR A 296 0.67 10.18 -30.56
CA THR A 296 2.05 9.67 -30.44
C THR A 296 3.13 10.61 -30.98
N ARG A 297 2.78 11.60 -31.83
CA ARG A 297 3.71 12.62 -32.34
C ARG A 297 4.02 13.72 -31.30
N HIS A 298 3.20 13.88 -30.30
CA HIS A 298 3.37 14.91 -29.30
C HIS A 298 4.62 14.65 -28.42
N ALA A 299 5.43 15.69 -28.18
CA ALA A 299 6.59 15.60 -27.28
C ALA A 299 6.19 15.12 -25.87
N GLY A 300 5.00 15.53 -25.39
CA GLY A 300 4.42 15.10 -24.13
C GLY A 300 4.18 13.59 -24.06
N TYR A 301 3.87 12.92 -25.18
CA TYR A 301 3.74 11.46 -25.20
C TYR A 301 5.05 10.76 -24.84
N LEU A 302 6.17 11.19 -25.42
CA LEU A 302 7.49 10.63 -25.13
C LEU A 302 7.91 10.91 -23.68
N ALA A 303 7.61 12.10 -23.16
CA ALA A 303 7.83 12.43 -21.75
C ALA A 303 7.01 11.49 -20.85
N SER A 304 5.71 11.33 -21.10
CA SER A 304 4.85 10.39 -20.35
C SER A 304 5.38 8.96 -20.35
N GLN A 305 5.89 8.48 -21.51
CA GLN A 305 6.45 7.12 -21.61
C GLN A 305 7.73 6.94 -20.76
N ARG A 306 8.48 7.99 -20.51
CA ARG A 306 9.64 7.95 -19.58
C ARG A 306 9.20 8.00 -18.13
N GLU A 307 8.36 8.99 -17.81
CA GLU A 307 7.95 9.25 -16.43
C GLU A 307 7.06 8.13 -15.85
N ARG A 308 6.24 7.46 -16.67
CA ARG A 308 5.38 6.37 -16.20
C ARG A 308 6.14 5.26 -15.48
N LYS A 309 7.41 5.04 -15.79
CA LYS A 309 8.23 4.01 -15.14
C LYS A 309 8.45 4.27 -13.66
N ARG A 310 8.30 5.52 -13.22
CA ARG A 310 8.43 5.90 -11.80
C ARG A 310 7.39 5.26 -10.89
N ILE A 311 6.26 4.80 -11.42
CA ILE A 311 5.25 4.07 -10.64
C ILE A 311 5.83 2.78 -10.05
N GLU A 312 6.85 2.20 -10.70
CA GLU A 312 7.57 1.04 -10.19
C GLU A 312 8.33 1.34 -8.88
N GLU A 313 8.70 2.60 -8.63
CA GLU A 313 9.30 3.02 -7.35
C GLU A 313 8.29 2.82 -6.20
N ILE A 314 7.02 3.17 -6.42
CA ILE A 314 5.94 2.95 -5.44
C ILE A 314 5.80 1.46 -5.15
N PHE A 315 5.69 0.64 -6.18
CA PHE A 315 5.53 -0.82 -6.03
C PHE A 315 6.75 -1.47 -5.39
N GLY A 316 7.95 -1.07 -5.79
CA GLY A 316 9.20 -1.53 -5.20
C GLY A 316 9.26 -1.22 -3.70
N TRP A 317 8.92 0.01 -3.32
CA TRP A 317 8.88 0.44 -1.92
C TRP A 317 7.83 -0.30 -1.10
N LEU A 318 6.61 -0.42 -1.62
CA LEU A 318 5.54 -1.18 -0.95
C LEU A 318 5.90 -2.64 -0.73
N LYS A 319 6.56 -3.28 -1.71
CA LYS A 319 6.96 -4.69 -1.62
C LYS A 319 8.15 -4.95 -0.71
N THR A 320 9.05 -3.99 -0.58
CA THR A 320 10.26 -4.11 0.25
C THR A 320 10.04 -3.53 1.64
N VAL A 321 9.88 -2.22 1.74
CA VAL A 321 9.71 -1.51 3.01
C VAL A 321 8.31 -1.77 3.60
N GLY A 322 7.27 -1.66 2.79
CA GLY A 322 5.88 -1.91 3.18
C GLY A 322 5.52 -3.37 3.44
N LEU A 323 6.44 -4.32 3.16
CA LEU A 323 6.26 -5.77 3.34
C LEU A 323 5.06 -6.37 2.58
N LEU A 324 4.63 -5.73 1.48
CA LEU A 324 3.49 -6.14 0.67
C LEU A 324 3.85 -7.03 -0.52
N ARG A 325 5.04 -7.62 -0.56
CA ARG A 325 5.38 -8.65 -1.56
C ARG A 325 4.49 -9.88 -1.38
N LYS A 326 4.31 -10.30 -0.11
CA LYS A 326 3.37 -11.30 0.33
C LYS A 326 2.62 -10.75 1.55
N THR A 327 1.29 -10.65 1.45
CA THR A 327 0.49 -10.11 2.55
C THR A 327 0.43 -11.07 3.73
N ARG A 328 0.30 -10.53 4.93
CA ARG A 328 0.05 -11.29 6.18
C ARG A 328 -1.44 -11.30 6.55
N HIS A 329 -2.23 -10.55 5.83
CA HIS A 329 -3.66 -10.38 6.05
C HIS A 329 -4.45 -11.21 5.05
N ARG A 330 -5.71 -11.48 5.37
CA ARG A 330 -6.67 -12.22 4.55
C ARG A 330 -7.87 -11.34 4.26
N GLY A 331 -8.46 -11.51 3.10
CA GLY A 331 -9.61 -10.76 2.63
C GLY A 331 -9.24 -9.38 2.06
N THR A 332 -9.98 -8.96 1.03
CA THR A 332 -9.77 -7.70 0.31
C THR A 332 -9.82 -6.48 1.23
N ALA A 333 -10.72 -6.46 2.21
CA ALA A 333 -10.85 -5.35 3.15
C ALA A 333 -9.56 -5.09 3.95
N ARG A 334 -8.98 -6.15 4.55
CA ARG A 334 -7.75 -5.99 5.37
C ARG A 334 -6.51 -5.75 4.52
N VAL A 335 -6.39 -6.45 3.41
CA VAL A 335 -5.25 -6.29 2.49
C VAL A 335 -5.32 -4.92 1.83
N GLY A 336 -6.52 -4.48 1.42
CA GLY A 336 -6.77 -3.16 0.86
C GLY A 336 -6.46 -2.03 1.85
N TRP A 337 -6.88 -2.19 3.10
CA TRP A 337 -6.55 -1.23 4.16
C TRP A 337 -5.02 -1.05 4.30
N MET A 338 -4.28 -2.16 4.36
CA MET A 338 -2.82 -2.12 4.47
C MET A 338 -2.16 -1.56 3.20
N PHE A 339 -2.73 -1.81 2.03
CA PHE A 339 -2.24 -1.29 0.77
C PHE A 339 -2.40 0.24 0.72
N THR A 340 -3.61 0.75 0.99
CA THR A 340 -3.91 2.20 1.03
C THR A 340 -3.09 2.91 2.10
N PHE A 341 -2.98 2.32 3.30
CA PHE A 341 -2.13 2.85 4.36
C PHE A 341 -0.66 2.89 3.95
N GLY A 342 -0.17 1.84 3.28
CA GLY A 342 1.18 1.78 2.74
C GLY A 342 1.46 2.89 1.71
N LEU A 343 0.49 3.20 0.83
CA LEU A 343 0.57 4.34 -0.10
C LEU A 343 0.68 5.68 0.62
N ALA A 344 -0.09 5.88 1.68
CA ALA A 344 0.00 7.08 2.50
C ALA A 344 1.39 7.23 3.13
N VAL A 345 1.96 6.15 3.67
CA VAL A 345 3.31 6.14 4.25
C VAL A 345 4.37 6.42 3.19
N TYR A 346 4.25 5.82 2.01
CA TYR A 346 5.12 6.12 0.87
C TYR A 346 5.09 7.62 0.54
N ASN A 347 3.89 8.20 0.42
CA ASN A 347 3.73 9.62 0.14
C ASN A 347 4.39 10.50 1.21
N LEU A 348 4.21 10.22 2.48
CA LEU A 348 4.85 10.95 3.57
C LEU A 348 6.38 10.93 3.45
N VAL A 349 6.97 9.77 3.18
CA VAL A 349 8.42 9.62 2.98
C VAL A 349 8.89 10.41 1.76
N ARG A 350 8.13 10.35 0.67
CA ARG A 350 8.44 11.08 -0.57
C ARG A 350 8.33 12.59 -0.38
N MET A 351 7.23 13.07 0.22
CA MET A 351 7.00 14.49 0.54
C MET A 351 8.14 15.06 1.39
N ARG A 352 8.54 14.36 2.46
CA ARG A 352 9.67 14.77 3.29
C ARG A 352 10.93 15.00 2.45
N ARG A 353 11.24 14.10 1.50
CA ARG A 353 12.42 14.24 0.63
C ARG A 353 12.30 15.42 -0.32
N LEU A 354 11.13 15.64 -0.89
CA LEU A 354 10.87 16.76 -1.79
C LEU A 354 10.98 18.10 -1.07
N LEU A 355 10.44 18.20 0.15
CA LEU A 355 10.48 19.41 0.96
C LEU A 355 11.86 19.72 1.57
N ALA A 356 12.75 18.73 1.65
CA ALA A 356 14.11 18.90 2.13
C ALA A 356 15.11 19.31 1.02
N GLN A 357 14.70 19.27 -0.25
CA GLN A 357 15.55 19.74 -1.36
C GLN A 357 15.50 21.27 -1.40
N PRO A 358 16.65 21.96 -1.39
CA PRO A 358 16.65 23.40 -1.63
C PRO A 358 16.07 23.66 -3.05
N THR A 359 15.15 24.59 -3.14
CA THR A 359 14.56 25.11 -4.39
C THR A 359 15.61 25.83 -5.23
#